data_535d7169a044a01b29650d49271da2b3
#
_entry.id   535d7169a044a01b29650d49271da2b3
#
_cell.length_a   1.000
_cell.length_b   1.000
_cell.length_c   1.000
_cell.angle_alpha   90.00
_cell.angle_beta   90.00
_cell.angle_gamma   90.00
#
_symmetry.space_group_name_H-M   'P 1'
#
loop_
_entity.id
_entity.type
_entity.pdbx_description
1 polymer ?
#
loop_
_entity_poly.entity_id
_entity_poly.type
_entity_poly.pdbx_seq_one_letter_code
_entity_poly.pdbx_strand_id
1 'polypeptide(L)'
;MELEKEYSCIENNDLVLSKNISIDKSYQETPEAYLDDICKVVRCTSHSYITSCDIRDSCAYIMGKTEICLTYFNDSDELIYTDFVEDFDETVEIGNVSENAFCYATVCDKYCNYRMINQRRIDIHSSFCISLYVYDKKSCSCISKCENSKLQLNKSRIACVDNAVLSKLDIEESFVLPSNSNGIKRVVCFNVECCSVETKIIKDKILVKASMSLYVLYSNNDNCLDRAEYSFDISKIVDVPGVDEACHCIAKLCNGSLFVKAKSTDEDNGGVIDIYGDLYLTCVTVREKMQELVFDGYVLNADTSNKYSTFNCLSGCEMSCRSNSSKLNFELQNEIVKVEFLCVTPHQCSIKNNKLIVEFEICLMYTGKDNTLQYVNQIKAVEQNVTSVDLANDIRITSFDYTISGDKTICVNISYDYCGYCGNEASYNILSEMEITQERKSYPALTLYFAKQNERVWDIAKQFSSDIEMIKKENNITGDCLETNKVILIPGI
;
A
#
# COMPACT_ATOMS: atom_id res chain seq x y z
N MET A 1 -48.26 -2.82 21.42
CA MET A 1 -47.56 -4.13 21.40
C MET A 1 -46.09 -3.85 21.25
N GLU A 2 -45.24 -4.32 22.14
CA GLU A 2 -43.80 -4.26 21.91
C GLU A 2 -43.43 -5.32 20.89
N LEU A 3 -42.65 -4.96 19.90
CA LEU A 3 -42.14 -5.90 18.90
C LEU A 3 -40.95 -6.67 19.44
N GLU A 4 -40.98 -7.99 19.40
CA GLU A 4 -39.80 -8.79 19.63
C GLU A 4 -38.84 -8.64 18.41
N LYS A 5 -37.68 -8.06 18.69
CA LYS A 5 -36.66 -7.76 17.64
C LYS A 5 -35.38 -8.44 18.02
N GLU A 6 -34.75 -9.08 17.04
CA GLU A 6 -33.37 -9.50 17.13
C GLU A 6 -32.51 -8.51 16.35
N TYR A 7 -31.35 -8.19 16.90
CA TYR A 7 -30.37 -7.30 16.25
C TYR A 7 -29.14 -8.09 15.85
N SER A 8 -28.61 -7.77 14.69
CA SER A 8 -27.25 -8.18 14.29
C SER A 8 -26.34 -6.95 14.33
N CYS A 9 -25.08 -7.19 14.66
CA CYS A 9 -24.05 -6.18 14.62
C CYS A 9 -23.19 -6.40 13.38
N ILE A 10 -23.12 -5.40 12.51
CA ILE A 10 -22.22 -5.40 11.36
C ILE A 10 -20.97 -4.65 11.78
N GLU A 11 -19.85 -5.34 11.75
CA GLU A 11 -18.55 -4.78 12.10
C GLU A 11 -17.71 -4.54 10.87
N ASN A 12 -17.04 -3.40 10.79
CA ASN A 12 -16.13 -3.02 9.74
C ASN A 12 -14.98 -2.20 10.33
N ASN A 13 -13.78 -2.33 9.77
CA ASN A 13 -12.69 -1.44 10.10
C ASN A 13 -12.70 -0.26 9.12
N ASP A 14 -13.03 0.92 9.64
CA ASP A 14 -13.07 2.15 8.87
C ASP A 14 -11.74 2.90 8.99
N LEU A 15 -11.31 3.52 7.90
CA LEU A 15 -10.20 4.46 7.94
C LEU A 15 -10.65 5.73 8.68
N VAL A 16 -10.18 5.89 9.91
CA VAL A 16 -10.57 7.02 10.77
C VAL A 16 -9.63 8.21 10.65
N LEU A 17 -8.37 7.96 10.25
CA LEU A 17 -7.38 9.00 9.98
C LEU A 17 -6.46 8.59 8.84
N SER A 18 -6.28 9.51 7.89
CA SER A 18 -5.20 9.47 6.91
C SER A 18 -4.46 10.81 6.96
N LYS A 19 -3.17 10.80 7.28
CA LYS A 19 -2.40 12.04 7.50
C LYS A 19 -1.01 11.93 6.87
N ASN A 20 -0.64 12.95 6.12
CA ASN A 20 0.71 13.12 5.59
C ASN A 20 1.50 14.10 6.46
N ILE A 21 2.70 13.71 6.86
CA ILE A 21 3.60 14.46 7.73
C ILE A 21 4.90 14.69 6.95
N SER A 22 5.22 15.94 6.67
CA SER A 22 6.50 16.28 6.02
C SER A 22 7.54 16.56 7.09
N ILE A 23 8.69 15.94 6.97
CA ILE A 23 9.82 16.06 7.87
C ILE A 23 11.00 16.62 7.09
N ASP A 24 11.60 17.66 7.62
CA ASP A 24 12.83 18.25 7.11
C ASP A 24 13.90 18.16 8.21
N LYS A 25 15.00 17.49 7.91
CA LYS A 25 16.12 17.27 8.84
C LYS A 25 17.41 17.86 8.27
N SER A 26 18.23 18.36 9.18
CA SER A 26 19.56 18.86 8.85
C SER A 26 20.57 18.12 9.69
N TYR A 27 21.56 17.55 9.04
CA TYR A 27 22.62 16.76 9.65
C TYR A 27 23.95 17.46 9.40
N GLN A 28 24.85 17.33 10.33
CA GLN A 28 26.20 17.83 10.21
C GLN A 28 27.17 16.69 10.45
N GLU A 29 27.81 16.26 9.37
CA GLU A 29 28.69 15.11 9.41
C GLU A 29 30.15 15.49 9.26
N THR A 30 30.97 14.71 9.97
CA THR A 30 32.41 14.74 9.91
C THR A 30 32.89 13.33 9.67
N PRO A 31 33.54 13.03 8.53
CA PRO A 31 34.11 11.71 8.30
C PRO A 31 34.97 11.26 9.47
N GLU A 32 34.89 9.96 9.79
CA GLU A 32 35.69 9.39 10.87
C GLU A 32 37.19 9.66 10.69
N ALA A 33 37.94 9.76 11.78
CA ALA A 33 39.33 10.24 11.77
C ALA A 33 40.28 9.40 10.91
N TYR A 34 39.92 8.13 10.65
CA TYR A 34 40.71 7.22 9.81
C TYR A 34 40.37 7.32 8.30
N LEU A 35 39.27 8.01 7.96
CA LEU A 35 38.92 8.28 6.57
C LEU A 35 39.64 9.53 6.07
N ASP A 36 40.07 9.50 4.81
CA ASP A 36 40.71 10.61 4.15
C ASP A 36 39.77 11.81 3.97
N ASP A 37 40.36 12.96 3.69
CA ASP A 37 39.61 14.19 3.45
C ASP A 37 38.71 14.12 2.21
N ILE A 38 37.55 14.76 2.26
CA ILE A 38 36.60 14.86 1.15
C ILE A 38 37.14 15.91 0.15
N CYS A 39 37.55 15.47 -1.03
CA CYS A 39 37.92 16.38 -2.12
C CYS A 39 36.73 16.79 -2.96
N LYS A 40 35.91 15.83 -3.38
CA LYS A 40 34.74 16.05 -4.23
C LYS A 40 33.65 15.03 -3.92
N VAL A 41 32.49 15.51 -3.52
CA VAL A 41 31.31 14.65 -3.36
C VAL A 41 30.77 14.32 -4.74
N VAL A 42 30.55 13.02 -5.01
CA VAL A 42 29.95 12.51 -6.23
C VAL A 42 28.47 12.24 -6.00
N ARG A 43 28.11 11.54 -4.91
CA ARG A 43 26.74 11.15 -4.58
C ARG A 43 26.46 11.42 -3.12
N CYS A 44 25.28 11.99 -2.83
CA CYS A 44 24.73 12.08 -1.50
C CYS A 44 23.22 11.74 -1.61
N THR A 45 22.79 10.70 -0.94
CA THR A 45 21.39 10.24 -0.94
C THR A 45 20.93 9.92 0.46
N SER A 46 19.65 10.06 0.72
CA SER A 46 19.01 9.60 1.96
C SER A 46 17.96 8.54 1.64
N HIS A 47 17.83 7.59 2.53
CA HIS A 47 16.80 6.57 2.51
C HIS A 47 16.16 6.47 3.89
N SER A 48 14.86 6.76 3.98
CA SER A 48 14.12 6.74 5.24
C SER A 48 13.20 5.51 5.29
N TYR A 49 13.11 4.89 6.46
CA TYR A 49 12.25 3.71 6.68
C TYR A 49 11.66 3.68 8.09
N ILE A 50 10.48 3.07 8.21
CA ILE A 50 9.73 2.94 9.46
C ILE A 50 10.19 1.67 10.18
N THR A 51 10.47 1.78 11.47
CA THR A 51 10.86 0.66 12.34
C THR A 51 9.73 0.22 13.27
N SER A 52 8.81 1.13 13.63
CA SER A 52 7.58 0.81 14.35
C SER A 52 6.50 1.86 14.10
N CYS A 53 5.24 1.43 14.23
CA CYS A 53 4.06 2.29 14.19
C CYS A 53 3.00 1.69 15.13
N ASP A 54 2.76 2.34 16.27
CA ASP A 54 1.92 1.81 17.34
C ASP A 54 0.93 2.86 17.83
N ILE A 55 -0.23 2.42 18.34
CA ILE A 55 -1.22 3.30 18.98
C ILE A 55 -1.11 3.14 20.49
N ARG A 56 -0.98 4.28 21.20
CA ARG A 56 -1.00 4.37 22.65
C ARG A 56 -1.66 5.69 23.07
N ASP A 57 -2.49 5.67 24.10
CA ASP A 57 -3.06 6.87 24.73
C ASP A 57 -3.65 7.90 23.74
N SER A 58 -4.43 7.44 22.76
CA SER A 58 -5.02 8.28 21.71
C SER A 58 -4.02 8.97 20.77
N CYS A 59 -2.80 8.46 20.70
CA CYS A 59 -1.76 8.90 19.79
C CYS A 59 -1.19 7.74 18.98
N ALA A 60 -0.82 8.00 17.74
CA ALA A 60 0.03 7.12 16.94
C ALA A 60 1.49 7.54 17.12
N TYR A 61 2.33 6.58 17.50
CA TYR A 61 3.77 6.75 17.66
C TYR A 61 4.47 6.06 16.49
N ILE A 62 5.22 6.84 15.73
CA ILE A 62 5.92 6.39 14.54
C ILE A 62 7.41 6.54 14.82
N MET A 63 8.16 5.46 14.75
CA MET A 63 9.62 5.48 14.84
C MET A 63 10.21 5.00 13.54
N GLY A 64 11.34 5.57 13.19
CA GLY A 64 12.03 5.20 11.96
C GLY A 64 13.47 5.69 11.96
N LYS A 65 14.14 5.42 10.86
CA LYS A 65 15.53 5.81 10.65
C LYS A 65 15.70 6.40 9.27
N THR A 66 16.64 7.31 9.16
CA THR A 66 17.14 7.84 7.88
C THR A 66 18.58 7.44 7.73
N GLU A 67 18.89 6.64 6.73
CA GLU A 67 20.23 6.30 6.31
C GLU A 67 20.70 7.30 5.26
N ILE A 68 21.87 7.85 5.44
CA ILE A 68 22.49 8.81 4.54
C ILE A 68 23.74 8.19 3.95
N CYS A 69 23.77 8.07 2.63
CA CYS A 69 24.87 7.47 1.89
C CYS A 69 25.66 8.54 1.15
N LEU A 70 26.96 8.55 1.34
CA LEU A 70 27.90 9.48 0.73
C LEU A 70 28.95 8.73 -0.08
N THR A 71 29.14 9.14 -1.35
CA THR A 71 30.23 8.68 -2.20
C THR A 71 31.06 9.89 -2.62
N TYR A 72 32.37 9.88 -2.37
CA TYR A 72 33.23 11.02 -2.63
C TYR A 72 34.63 10.58 -3.09
N PHE A 73 35.36 11.48 -3.76
CA PHE A 73 36.77 11.32 -4.01
C PHE A 73 37.59 11.85 -2.82
N ASN A 74 38.59 11.06 -2.38
CA ASN A 74 39.57 11.45 -1.37
C ASN A 74 40.78 12.17 -2.02
N ASP A 75 41.79 12.54 -1.21
CA ASP A 75 43.02 13.19 -1.65
C ASP A 75 43.89 12.34 -2.60
N SER A 76 43.69 11.02 -2.58
CA SER A 76 44.39 10.06 -3.46
C SER A 76 43.61 9.76 -4.75
N ASP A 77 42.54 10.53 -5.04
CA ASP A 77 41.62 10.33 -6.16
C ASP A 77 40.94 8.96 -6.18
N GLU A 78 40.73 8.38 -4.99
CA GLU A 78 39.99 7.15 -4.79
C GLU A 78 38.53 7.43 -4.39
N LEU A 79 37.61 6.62 -4.90
CA LEU A 79 36.20 6.69 -4.50
C LEU A 79 35.99 6.00 -3.16
N ILE A 80 35.46 6.74 -2.21
CA ILE A 80 35.11 6.29 -0.86
C ILE A 80 33.59 6.28 -0.75
N TYR A 81 33.04 5.21 -0.18
CA TYR A 81 31.67 5.10 0.26
C TYR A 81 31.62 5.12 1.78
N THR A 82 30.71 5.89 2.35
CA THR A 82 30.39 5.89 3.77
C THR A 82 28.91 6.12 3.96
N ASP A 83 28.36 5.59 5.02
CA ASP A 83 26.98 5.76 5.43
C ASP A 83 26.89 6.06 6.92
N PHE A 84 25.82 6.71 7.31
CA PHE A 84 25.45 6.94 8.70
C PHE A 84 23.93 6.94 8.84
N VAL A 85 23.44 6.58 10.02
CA VAL A 85 22.04 6.37 10.31
C VAL A 85 21.59 7.27 11.45
N GLU A 86 20.52 8.00 11.22
CA GLU A 86 19.87 8.88 12.18
C GLU A 86 18.46 8.42 12.51
N ASP A 87 18.09 8.46 13.78
CA ASP A 87 16.76 8.10 14.23
C ASP A 87 15.78 9.28 14.09
N PHE A 88 14.52 8.96 13.81
CA PHE A 88 13.43 9.92 13.94
C PHE A 88 12.23 9.30 14.65
N ASP A 89 11.49 10.14 15.34
CA ASP A 89 10.23 9.81 15.98
C ASP A 89 9.18 10.90 15.72
N GLU A 90 7.95 10.48 15.51
CA GLU A 90 6.81 11.36 15.31
C GLU A 90 5.61 10.88 16.12
N THR A 91 4.92 11.81 16.75
CA THR A 91 3.69 11.54 17.51
C THR A 91 2.53 12.28 16.90
N VAL A 92 1.45 11.57 16.62
CA VAL A 92 0.25 12.10 15.99
C VAL A 92 -0.96 11.85 16.86
N GLU A 93 -1.66 12.91 17.25
CA GLU A 93 -2.96 12.79 17.91
C GLU A 93 -3.99 12.22 16.94
N ILE A 94 -4.63 11.12 17.32
CA ILE A 94 -5.61 10.39 16.50
C ILE A 94 -7.04 10.45 17.07
N GLY A 95 -7.20 11.08 18.26
CA GLY A 95 -8.47 11.14 18.96
C GLY A 95 -8.84 9.83 19.66
N ASN A 96 -10.09 9.72 20.09
CA ASN A 96 -10.57 8.53 20.77
C ASN A 96 -10.80 7.41 19.76
N VAL A 97 -10.03 6.35 19.86
CA VAL A 97 -10.17 5.10 19.11
C VAL A 97 -10.39 3.93 20.07
N SER A 98 -10.91 2.83 19.55
CA SER A 98 -11.12 1.61 20.35
C SER A 98 -9.79 0.89 20.64
N GLU A 99 -9.80 -0.04 21.58
CA GLU A 99 -8.65 -0.92 21.90
C GLU A 99 -8.24 -1.82 20.71
N ASN A 100 -9.13 -1.99 19.74
CA ASN A 100 -8.88 -2.79 18.54
C ASN A 100 -8.41 -1.94 17.34
N ALA A 101 -8.20 -0.64 17.55
CA ALA A 101 -7.65 0.21 16.49
C ALA A 101 -6.21 -0.19 16.18
N PHE A 102 -5.85 -0.10 14.90
CA PHE A 102 -4.49 -0.35 14.43
C PHE A 102 -4.06 0.71 13.44
N CYS A 103 -2.76 0.85 13.27
CA CYS A 103 -2.20 1.79 12.32
C CYS A 103 -1.03 1.18 11.55
N TYR A 104 -0.73 1.78 10.43
CA TYR A 104 0.54 1.58 9.75
C TYR A 104 0.97 2.89 9.08
N ALA A 105 2.26 3.00 8.84
CA ALA A 105 2.83 4.16 8.18
C ALA A 105 3.73 3.71 7.03
N THR A 106 3.79 4.55 5.99
CA THR A 106 4.76 4.44 4.90
C THR A 106 5.56 5.71 4.82
N VAL A 107 6.77 5.64 4.31
CA VAL A 107 7.65 6.79 4.13
C VAL A 107 8.06 6.91 2.67
N CYS A 108 8.26 8.15 2.23
CA CYS A 108 8.72 8.49 0.89
C CYS A 108 9.71 9.65 0.98
N ASP A 109 10.94 9.42 0.56
CA ASP A 109 11.98 10.43 0.52
C ASP A 109 11.68 11.47 -0.58
N LYS A 110 11.87 12.74 -0.32
CA LYS A 110 11.61 13.82 -1.28
C LYS A 110 12.87 14.34 -1.93
N TYR A 111 13.86 14.66 -1.12
CA TYR A 111 15.16 15.10 -1.59
C TYR A 111 16.23 14.92 -0.52
N CYS A 112 17.47 14.83 -0.98
CA CYS A 112 18.67 14.94 -0.17
C CYS A 112 19.64 15.91 -0.85
N ASN A 113 20.02 16.96 -0.15
CA ASN A 113 20.97 17.97 -0.62
C ASN A 113 22.13 18.09 0.36
N TYR A 114 23.29 18.47 -0.15
CA TYR A 114 24.47 18.64 0.68
C TYR A 114 25.19 19.95 0.39
N ARG A 115 25.96 20.42 1.38
CA ARG A 115 26.88 21.55 1.26
C ARG A 115 28.19 21.22 1.96
N MET A 116 29.28 21.19 1.21
CA MET A 116 30.62 21.10 1.81
C MET A 116 30.97 22.41 2.52
N ILE A 117 31.28 22.35 3.81
CA ILE A 117 31.79 23.46 4.60
C ILE A 117 33.30 23.52 4.51
N ASN A 118 33.95 22.35 4.60
CA ASN A 118 35.37 22.13 4.35
C ASN A 118 35.59 20.63 4.04
N GLN A 119 36.84 20.24 3.86
CA GLN A 119 37.21 18.86 3.51
C GLN A 119 36.85 17.81 4.59
N ARG A 120 36.56 18.25 5.81
CA ARG A 120 36.21 17.38 6.96
C ARG A 120 34.80 17.62 7.49
N ARG A 121 34.00 18.45 6.83
CA ARG A 121 32.66 18.79 7.32
C ARG A 121 31.70 19.02 6.18
N ILE A 122 30.61 18.30 6.24
CA ILE A 122 29.50 18.38 5.29
C ILE A 122 28.19 18.62 6.03
N ASP A 123 27.42 19.59 5.58
CA ASP A 123 26.05 19.81 6.02
C ASP A 123 25.11 19.13 5.00
N ILE A 124 24.17 18.31 5.49
CA ILE A 124 23.23 17.55 4.67
C ILE A 124 21.82 17.92 5.09
N HIS A 125 20.96 18.14 4.11
CA HIS A 125 19.53 18.39 4.31
C HIS A 125 18.74 17.32 3.61
N SER A 126 17.96 16.54 4.36
CA SER A 126 17.02 15.58 3.80
C SER A 126 15.58 15.94 4.14
N SER A 127 14.68 15.63 3.22
CA SER A 127 13.24 15.79 3.41
C SER A 127 12.54 14.52 3.00
N PHE A 128 11.58 14.08 3.82
CA PHE A 128 10.74 12.93 3.54
C PHE A 128 9.31 13.16 4.03
N CYS A 129 8.40 12.34 3.58
CA CYS A 129 6.99 12.39 3.95
C CYS A 129 6.55 11.06 4.54
N ILE A 130 5.96 11.08 5.71
CA ILE A 130 5.31 9.93 6.34
C ILE A 130 3.83 10.00 6.03
N SER A 131 3.27 8.91 5.51
CA SER A 131 1.82 8.73 5.35
C SER A 131 1.33 7.75 6.41
N LEU A 132 0.57 8.27 7.37
CA LEU A 132 -0.04 7.50 8.46
C LEU A 132 -1.49 7.14 8.10
N TYR A 133 -1.85 5.89 8.31
CA TYR A 133 -3.20 5.35 8.18
C TYR A 133 -3.63 4.70 9.49
N VAL A 134 -4.78 5.14 10.03
CA VAL A 134 -5.35 4.61 11.26
C VAL A 134 -6.73 4.05 10.97
N TYR A 135 -6.92 2.80 11.34
CA TYR A 135 -8.18 2.09 11.20
C TYR A 135 -8.77 1.79 12.58
N ASP A 136 -10.07 1.94 12.70
CA ASP A 136 -10.78 1.59 13.91
C ASP A 136 -12.06 0.81 13.59
N LYS A 137 -12.39 -0.10 14.51
CA LYS A 137 -13.55 -0.96 14.38
C LYS A 137 -14.82 -0.16 14.65
N LYS A 138 -15.64 -0.04 13.61
CA LYS A 138 -17.00 0.49 13.74
C LYS A 138 -18.01 -0.62 13.68
N SER A 139 -18.98 -0.52 14.57
CA SER A 139 -20.13 -1.40 14.62
C SER A 139 -21.39 -0.66 14.26
N CYS A 140 -22.20 -1.26 13.41
CA CYS A 140 -23.53 -0.75 13.06
C CYS A 140 -24.56 -1.81 13.40
N SER A 141 -25.50 -1.46 14.29
CA SER A 141 -26.60 -2.35 14.66
C SER A 141 -27.71 -2.27 13.61
N CYS A 142 -28.18 -3.41 13.15
CA CYS A 142 -29.34 -3.53 12.26
C CYS A 142 -30.31 -4.59 12.77
N ILE A 143 -31.58 -4.45 12.43
CA ILE A 143 -32.59 -5.46 12.71
C ILE A 143 -32.30 -6.69 11.86
N SER A 144 -32.16 -7.86 12.46
CA SER A 144 -31.97 -9.14 11.74
C SER A 144 -33.26 -9.95 11.64
N LYS A 145 -34.11 -9.84 12.68
CA LYS A 145 -35.45 -10.43 12.70
C LYS A 145 -36.39 -9.56 13.48
N CYS A 146 -37.66 -9.62 13.12
CA CYS A 146 -38.72 -8.97 13.86
C CYS A 146 -39.99 -9.80 13.69
N GLU A 147 -40.69 -10.03 14.82
CA GLU A 147 -41.92 -10.82 14.83
C GLU A 147 -43.02 -10.14 14.00
N ASN A 148 -43.81 -10.93 13.30
CA ASN A 148 -44.90 -10.46 12.43
C ASN A 148 -44.50 -9.39 11.41
N SER A 149 -43.24 -9.39 10.97
CA SER A 149 -42.73 -8.43 10.00
C SER A 149 -42.28 -9.09 8.71
N LYS A 150 -42.14 -8.26 7.70
CA LYS A 150 -41.44 -8.57 6.46
C LYS A 150 -40.20 -7.67 6.38
N LEU A 151 -39.05 -8.28 6.13
CA LEU A 151 -37.77 -7.57 6.00
C LEU A 151 -37.25 -7.74 4.58
N GLN A 152 -36.78 -6.64 3.99
CA GLN A 152 -36.13 -6.66 2.69
C GLN A 152 -34.62 -6.84 2.91
N LEU A 153 -34.14 -8.03 2.60
CA LEU A 153 -32.76 -8.47 2.77
C LEU A 153 -32.01 -8.44 1.44
N ASN A 154 -30.75 -8.05 1.48
CA ASN A 154 -29.83 -8.26 0.36
C ASN A 154 -28.49 -8.74 0.89
N LYS A 155 -27.81 -9.61 0.12
CA LYS A 155 -26.48 -10.07 0.41
C LYS A 155 -25.50 -9.26 -0.42
N SER A 156 -24.60 -8.55 0.24
CA SER A 156 -23.57 -7.75 -0.39
C SER A 156 -22.19 -8.29 -0.02
N ARG A 157 -21.31 -8.38 -1.00
CA ARG A 157 -19.90 -8.69 -0.78
C ARG A 157 -19.21 -7.39 -0.41
N ILE A 158 -18.71 -7.32 0.80
CA ILE A 158 -18.02 -6.16 1.36
C ILE A 158 -16.59 -6.51 1.73
N ALA A 159 -15.71 -5.52 1.69
CA ALA A 159 -14.31 -5.67 2.06
C ALA A 159 -13.87 -4.53 2.98
N CYS A 160 -12.89 -4.82 3.83
CA CYS A 160 -12.22 -3.86 4.70
C CYS A 160 -10.76 -4.25 4.92
N VAL A 161 -9.93 -3.27 5.27
CA VAL A 161 -8.60 -3.55 5.81
C VAL A 161 -8.79 -4.22 7.16
N ASP A 162 -8.26 -5.43 7.31
CA ASP A 162 -8.50 -6.27 8.50
C ASP A 162 -7.40 -6.06 9.54
N ASN A 163 -6.15 -5.97 9.09
CA ASN A 163 -4.98 -5.76 9.94
C ASN A 163 -3.80 -5.20 9.12
N ALA A 164 -2.83 -4.62 9.82
CA ALA A 164 -1.54 -4.22 9.25
C ALA A 164 -0.43 -4.54 10.26
N VAL A 165 0.59 -5.26 9.81
CA VAL A 165 1.70 -5.69 10.67
C VAL A 165 3.02 -5.33 10.01
N LEU A 166 3.91 -4.69 10.77
CA LEU A 166 5.30 -4.44 10.41
C LEU A 166 6.19 -5.49 11.08
N SER A 167 7.04 -6.15 10.31
CA SER A 167 7.95 -7.19 10.79
C SER A 167 9.36 -6.96 10.27
N LYS A 168 10.34 -7.03 11.16
CA LYS A 168 11.76 -6.97 10.82
C LYS A 168 12.25 -8.32 10.32
N LEU A 169 13.10 -8.32 9.32
CA LEU A 169 13.79 -9.48 8.76
C LEU A 169 15.28 -9.17 8.67
N ASP A 170 16.12 -9.97 9.31
CA ASP A 170 17.57 -9.89 9.17
C ASP A 170 18.01 -10.71 7.95
N ILE A 171 18.95 -10.18 7.16
CA ILE A 171 19.56 -10.86 6.02
C ILE A 171 21.06 -10.95 6.16
N GLU A 172 21.63 -12.03 5.64
CA GLU A 172 23.07 -12.25 5.53
C GLU A 172 23.33 -13.19 4.35
N GLU A 173 23.94 -12.66 3.30
CA GLU A 173 24.25 -13.41 2.07
C GLU A 173 25.66 -13.09 1.58
N SER A 174 26.28 -14.07 0.90
CA SER A 174 27.64 -13.94 0.36
C SER A 174 27.70 -14.39 -1.10
N PHE A 175 28.30 -13.57 -1.93
CA PHE A 175 28.39 -13.79 -3.38
C PHE A 175 29.84 -13.79 -3.82
N VAL A 176 30.22 -14.77 -4.63
CA VAL A 176 31.55 -14.88 -5.20
C VAL A 176 31.60 -14.18 -6.54
N LEU A 177 32.60 -13.31 -6.74
CA LEU A 177 32.86 -12.71 -8.05
C LEU A 177 33.30 -13.77 -9.07
N PRO A 178 32.95 -13.62 -10.35
CA PRO A 178 33.47 -14.49 -11.40
C PRO A 178 34.99 -14.52 -11.44
N SER A 179 35.57 -15.69 -11.70
CA SER A 179 37.03 -15.89 -11.72
C SER A 179 37.79 -15.11 -12.82
N ASN A 180 37.08 -14.52 -13.77
CA ASN A 180 37.63 -13.62 -14.78
C ASN A 180 37.54 -12.13 -14.37
N SER A 181 37.11 -11.81 -13.17
CA SER A 181 37.15 -10.45 -12.66
C SER A 181 38.55 -10.03 -12.25
N ASN A 182 38.82 -8.72 -12.29
CA ASN A 182 40.13 -8.19 -11.81
C ASN A 182 40.14 -8.01 -10.27
N GLY A 183 39.40 -8.87 -9.55
CA GLY A 183 39.26 -8.79 -8.11
C GLY A 183 38.39 -7.61 -7.65
N ILE A 184 38.31 -7.42 -6.35
CA ILE A 184 37.57 -6.31 -5.75
C ILE A 184 38.42 -5.63 -4.67
N LYS A 185 38.56 -4.33 -4.79
CA LYS A 185 39.26 -3.50 -3.82
C LYS A 185 38.28 -2.88 -2.81
N ARG A 186 37.16 -2.33 -3.31
CA ARG A 186 36.22 -1.55 -2.49
C ARG A 186 34.85 -1.42 -3.17
N VAL A 187 33.80 -1.47 -2.38
CA VAL A 187 32.45 -1.10 -2.83
C VAL A 187 32.35 0.42 -2.93
N VAL A 188 31.78 0.92 -4.03
CA VAL A 188 31.56 2.34 -4.31
C VAL A 188 30.13 2.75 -4.06
N CYS A 189 29.18 1.96 -4.49
CA CYS A 189 27.77 2.07 -4.12
C CYS A 189 27.03 0.76 -4.41
N PHE A 190 25.88 0.62 -3.84
CA PHE A 190 25.01 -0.54 -4.09
C PHE A 190 23.53 -0.13 -4.06
N ASN A 191 22.69 -1.02 -4.55
CA ASN A 191 21.25 -0.94 -4.42
C ASN A 191 20.66 -2.34 -4.27
N VAL A 192 19.60 -2.46 -3.48
CA VAL A 192 18.87 -3.71 -3.28
C VAL A 192 17.41 -3.48 -3.65
N GLU A 193 16.91 -4.30 -4.57
CA GLU A 193 15.53 -4.20 -5.06
C GLU A 193 14.76 -5.49 -4.79
N CYS A 194 13.48 -5.33 -4.45
CA CYS A 194 12.53 -6.43 -4.36
C CYS A 194 11.86 -6.63 -5.72
N CYS A 195 12.20 -7.73 -6.41
CA CYS A 195 11.70 -8.00 -7.77
C CYS A 195 10.34 -8.72 -7.74
N SER A 196 10.12 -9.59 -6.78
CA SER A 196 8.84 -10.30 -6.64
C SER A 196 8.53 -10.61 -5.17
N VAL A 197 7.23 -10.66 -4.85
CA VAL A 197 6.75 -11.11 -3.53
C VAL A 197 5.57 -12.04 -3.73
N GLU A 198 5.63 -13.18 -3.08
CA GLU A 198 4.55 -14.15 -2.99
C GLU A 198 4.06 -14.23 -1.54
N THR A 199 2.76 -14.24 -1.35
CA THR A 199 2.15 -14.39 -0.03
C THR A 199 1.29 -15.63 0.03
N LYS A 200 1.40 -16.38 1.12
CA LYS A 200 0.51 -17.51 1.41
C LYS A 200 -0.07 -17.35 2.82
N ILE A 201 -1.37 -17.22 2.90
CA ILE A 201 -2.09 -17.11 4.15
C ILE A 201 -2.28 -18.49 4.77
N ILE A 202 -1.97 -18.58 6.05
CA ILE A 202 -2.17 -19.73 6.93
C ILE A 202 -2.89 -19.18 8.15
N LYS A 203 -3.70 -19.98 8.84
CA LYS A 203 -4.41 -19.50 10.03
C LYS A 203 -3.47 -18.77 11.00
N ASP A 204 -3.80 -17.51 11.31
CA ASP A 204 -3.06 -16.59 12.18
C ASP A 204 -1.63 -16.24 11.72
N LYS A 205 -1.26 -16.59 10.47
CA LYS A 205 0.09 -16.36 9.93
C LYS A 205 0.08 -16.08 8.44
N ILE A 206 1.10 -15.37 7.99
CA ILE A 206 1.36 -15.14 6.57
C ILE A 206 2.80 -15.57 6.26
N LEU A 207 2.96 -16.51 5.36
CA LEU A 207 4.25 -16.84 4.75
C LEU A 207 4.48 -15.86 3.61
N VAL A 208 5.56 -15.10 3.68
CA VAL A 208 6.01 -14.20 2.61
C VAL A 208 7.32 -14.75 2.05
N LYS A 209 7.40 -14.86 0.73
CA LYS A 209 8.62 -15.16 0.00
C LYS A 209 8.88 -14.02 -0.97
N ALA A 210 10.12 -13.60 -1.09
CA ALA A 210 10.49 -12.55 -2.02
C ALA A 210 11.82 -12.85 -2.70
N SER A 211 11.93 -12.47 -3.98
CA SER A 211 13.18 -12.48 -4.73
C SER A 211 13.75 -11.07 -4.77
N MET A 212 15.00 -10.95 -4.36
CA MET A 212 15.73 -9.71 -4.24
C MET A 212 16.86 -9.68 -5.26
N SER A 213 17.17 -8.49 -5.77
CA SER A 213 18.37 -8.26 -6.60
C SER A 213 19.29 -7.25 -5.93
N LEU A 214 20.57 -7.61 -5.86
CA LEU A 214 21.65 -6.75 -5.38
C LEU A 214 22.47 -6.27 -6.58
N TYR A 215 22.54 -4.94 -6.75
CA TYR A 215 23.37 -4.26 -7.73
C TYR A 215 24.53 -3.60 -7.01
N VAL A 216 25.76 -3.90 -7.39
CA VAL A 216 26.97 -3.35 -6.76
C VAL A 216 27.86 -2.70 -7.82
N LEU A 217 28.25 -1.45 -7.57
CA LEU A 217 29.37 -0.81 -8.24
C LEU A 217 30.58 -0.88 -7.32
N TYR A 218 31.69 -1.39 -7.83
CA TYR A 218 32.92 -1.53 -7.06
C TYR A 218 34.14 -1.07 -7.85
N SER A 219 35.19 -0.72 -7.12
CA SER A 219 36.53 -0.51 -7.66
C SER A 219 37.29 -1.82 -7.65
N ASN A 220 37.83 -2.23 -8.79
CA ASN A 220 38.69 -3.41 -8.91
C ASN A 220 40.13 -3.12 -8.47
N ASN A 221 41.02 -4.12 -8.56
CA ASN A 221 42.42 -3.97 -8.17
C ASN A 221 43.21 -3.00 -9.06
N ASP A 222 42.74 -2.72 -10.29
CA ASP A 222 43.32 -1.74 -11.20
C ASP A 222 42.74 -0.33 -11.03
N ASN A 223 41.94 -0.09 -9.96
CA ASN A 223 41.16 1.15 -9.69
C ASN A 223 40.12 1.49 -10.79
N CYS A 224 39.75 0.52 -11.63
CA CYS A 224 38.66 0.69 -12.57
C CYS A 224 37.31 0.38 -11.93
N LEU A 225 36.24 0.99 -12.44
CA LEU A 225 34.89 0.71 -12.00
C LEU A 225 34.28 -0.47 -12.72
N ASP A 226 33.84 -1.47 -11.97
CA ASP A 226 33.14 -2.66 -12.43
C ASP A 226 31.81 -2.85 -11.70
N ARG A 227 30.92 -3.65 -12.30
CA ARG A 227 29.58 -3.93 -11.78
C ARG A 227 29.39 -5.41 -11.52
N ALA A 228 28.62 -5.71 -10.48
CA ALA A 228 28.13 -7.05 -10.22
C ALA A 228 26.63 -6.98 -9.90
N GLU A 229 25.90 -8.02 -10.31
CA GLU A 229 24.49 -8.21 -10.05
C GLU A 229 24.26 -9.62 -9.52
N TYR A 230 23.51 -9.73 -8.42
CA TYR A 230 23.19 -10.99 -7.78
C TYR A 230 21.70 -11.03 -7.42
N SER A 231 21.13 -12.22 -7.47
CA SER A 231 19.77 -12.46 -7.02
C SER A 231 19.79 -13.43 -5.86
N PHE A 232 18.91 -13.21 -4.88
CA PHE A 232 18.72 -14.08 -3.72
C PHE A 232 17.27 -14.07 -3.26
N ASP A 233 16.86 -15.16 -2.61
CA ASP A 233 15.49 -15.32 -2.12
C ASP A 233 15.45 -15.21 -0.61
N ILE A 234 14.43 -14.54 -0.11
CA ILE A 234 14.13 -14.44 1.30
C ILE A 234 12.76 -15.04 1.62
N SER A 235 12.59 -15.48 2.84
CA SER A 235 11.31 -16.00 3.30
C SER A 235 11.10 -15.67 4.77
N LYS A 236 9.89 -15.22 5.12
CA LYS A 236 9.48 -14.86 6.48
C LYS A 236 8.08 -15.34 6.78
N ILE A 237 7.89 -15.89 7.97
CA ILE A 237 6.57 -16.13 8.52
C ILE A 237 6.25 -14.96 9.47
N VAL A 238 5.16 -14.27 9.20
CA VAL A 238 4.66 -13.15 10.00
C VAL A 238 3.43 -13.62 10.77
N ASP A 239 3.41 -13.41 12.07
CA ASP A 239 2.25 -13.67 12.91
C ASP A 239 1.23 -12.52 12.74
N VAL A 240 0.03 -12.86 12.27
CA VAL A 240 -1.07 -11.91 12.06
C VAL A 240 -2.32 -12.51 12.67
N PRO A 241 -2.63 -12.19 13.92
CA PRO A 241 -3.78 -12.76 14.62
C PRO A 241 -5.09 -12.51 13.90
N GLY A 242 -5.92 -13.54 13.76
CA GLY A 242 -7.23 -13.47 13.13
C GLY A 242 -7.24 -13.64 11.62
N VAL A 243 -6.09 -13.67 10.94
CA VAL A 243 -6.04 -13.88 9.48
C VAL A 243 -6.40 -15.33 9.13
N ASP A 244 -7.18 -15.49 8.06
CA ASP A 244 -7.63 -16.78 7.51
C ASP A 244 -7.73 -16.73 5.98
N GLU A 245 -8.24 -17.79 5.36
CA GLU A 245 -8.36 -17.92 3.91
C GLU A 245 -9.32 -16.91 3.23
N ALA A 246 -10.14 -16.20 4.03
CA ALA A 246 -11.00 -15.12 3.51
C ALA A 246 -10.26 -13.77 3.39
N CYS A 247 -9.01 -13.73 3.80
CA CYS A 247 -8.16 -12.55 3.69
C CYS A 247 -7.28 -12.60 2.44
N HIS A 248 -6.97 -11.41 1.94
CA HIS A 248 -5.89 -11.17 0.98
C HIS A 248 -4.80 -10.36 1.66
N CYS A 249 -3.55 -10.53 1.25
CA CYS A 249 -2.42 -9.78 1.80
C CYS A 249 -1.65 -9.06 0.70
N ILE A 250 -1.41 -7.78 0.91
CA ILE A 250 -0.40 -6.99 0.20
C ILE A 250 0.81 -6.90 1.12
N ALA A 251 1.93 -7.46 0.67
CA ALA A 251 3.18 -7.44 1.42
C ALA A 251 4.18 -6.53 0.70
N LYS A 252 4.67 -5.52 1.40
CA LYS A 252 5.66 -4.56 0.90
C LYS A 252 6.95 -4.69 1.69
N LEU A 253 8.06 -4.87 0.97
CA LEU A 253 9.41 -4.86 1.54
C LEU A 253 10.03 -3.47 1.39
N CYS A 254 10.69 -3.04 2.44
CA CYS A 254 11.48 -1.82 2.50
C CYS A 254 12.87 -2.16 3.03
N ASN A 255 13.89 -1.63 2.40
CA ASN A 255 15.26 -1.76 2.93
C ASN A 255 15.35 -0.99 4.25
N GLY A 256 15.98 -1.62 5.23
CA GLY A 256 16.46 -0.95 6.44
C GLY A 256 17.93 -0.59 6.29
N SER A 257 18.70 -0.66 7.37
CA SER A 257 20.17 -0.49 7.27
C SER A 257 20.78 -1.73 6.66
N LEU A 258 21.33 -1.58 5.44
CA LEU A 258 22.00 -2.61 4.69
C LEU A 258 23.48 -2.27 4.51
N PHE A 259 24.34 -3.25 4.74
CA PHE A 259 25.78 -3.11 4.61
C PHE A 259 26.32 -4.08 3.56
N VAL A 260 27.12 -3.57 2.65
CA VAL A 260 27.78 -4.38 1.64
C VAL A 260 29.30 -4.26 1.82
N LYS A 261 29.97 -5.37 2.04
CA LYS A 261 31.41 -5.45 2.21
C LYS A 261 32.06 -6.30 1.14
N ALA A 262 33.23 -5.83 0.69
CA ALA A 262 34.08 -6.57 -0.22
C ALA A 262 35.22 -7.24 0.55
N LYS A 263 35.52 -8.48 0.19
CA LYS A 263 36.70 -9.22 0.64
C LYS A 263 37.46 -9.70 -0.57
N SER A 264 38.74 -9.36 -0.69
CA SER A 264 39.62 -9.97 -1.69
C SER A 264 40.00 -11.38 -1.24
N THR A 265 40.05 -12.32 -2.18
CA THR A 265 40.58 -13.68 -1.93
C THR A 265 41.93 -13.79 -2.58
N ASP A 266 42.91 -14.36 -1.86
CA ASP A 266 44.28 -14.54 -2.33
C ASP A 266 44.39 -15.59 -3.47
N GLU A 267 43.35 -16.39 -3.68
CA GLU A 267 43.26 -17.40 -4.72
C GLU A 267 42.60 -16.80 -5.98
N ASP A 268 43.36 -16.74 -7.06
CA ASP A 268 42.90 -16.43 -8.43
C ASP A 268 42.31 -15.02 -8.71
N ASN A 269 42.78 -13.96 -8.06
CA ASN A 269 42.26 -12.60 -8.27
C ASN A 269 40.72 -12.48 -8.09
N GLY A 270 40.12 -13.37 -7.30
CA GLY A 270 38.71 -13.37 -7.01
C GLY A 270 38.35 -12.40 -5.89
N GLY A 271 37.07 -12.36 -5.56
CA GLY A 271 36.54 -11.58 -4.43
C GLY A 271 35.20 -12.10 -3.99
N VAL A 272 34.82 -11.73 -2.78
CA VAL A 272 33.52 -12.02 -2.19
C VAL A 272 32.84 -10.71 -1.82
N ILE A 273 31.57 -10.63 -2.13
CA ILE A 273 30.68 -9.54 -1.71
C ILE A 273 29.72 -10.10 -0.69
N ASP A 274 29.82 -9.60 0.53
CA ASP A 274 28.91 -9.93 1.62
C ASP A 274 27.89 -8.81 1.77
N ILE A 275 26.60 -9.16 1.85
CA ILE A 275 25.52 -8.25 2.24
C ILE A 275 24.90 -8.74 3.54
N TYR A 276 24.67 -7.82 4.47
CA TYR A 276 23.97 -8.10 5.71
C TYR A 276 23.23 -6.87 6.21
N GLY A 277 22.21 -7.08 7.02
CA GLY A 277 21.44 -6.00 7.64
C GLY A 277 19.97 -6.33 7.75
N ASP A 278 19.15 -5.30 7.73
CA ASP A 278 17.73 -5.37 8.05
C ASP A 278 16.86 -5.06 6.84
N LEU A 279 15.76 -5.81 6.70
CA LEU A 279 14.63 -5.47 5.86
C LEU A 279 13.37 -5.30 6.74
N TYR A 280 12.47 -4.45 6.32
CA TYR A 280 11.18 -4.26 6.98
C TYR A 280 10.06 -4.67 6.06
N LEU A 281 9.23 -5.60 6.53
CA LEU A 281 8.11 -6.17 5.81
C LEU A 281 6.81 -5.65 6.41
N THR A 282 6.06 -4.88 5.64
CA THR A 282 4.71 -4.44 5.99
C THR A 282 3.70 -5.36 5.30
N CYS A 283 2.89 -6.07 6.08
CA CYS A 283 1.77 -6.87 5.60
C CYS A 283 0.46 -6.14 5.91
N VAL A 284 -0.26 -5.73 4.88
CA VAL A 284 -1.61 -5.18 5.01
C VAL A 284 -2.61 -6.24 4.54
N THR A 285 -3.52 -6.64 5.41
CA THR A 285 -4.52 -7.66 5.11
C THR A 285 -5.87 -7.02 4.85
N VAL A 286 -6.55 -7.54 3.85
CA VAL A 286 -7.92 -7.14 3.50
C VAL A 286 -8.80 -8.36 3.60
N ARG A 287 -9.90 -8.23 4.34
CA ARG A 287 -10.90 -9.29 4.50
C ARG A 287 -12.11 -9.02 3.64
N GLU A 288 -12.52 -10.05 2.89
CA GLU A 288 -13.82 -10.06 2.22
C GLU A 288 -14.82 -10.90 2.98
N LYS A 289 -16.06 -10.44 3.03
CA LYS A 289 -17.16 -11.18 3.62
C LYS A 289 -18.47 -10.94 2.88
N MET A 290 -19.32 -11.97 2.82
CA MET A 290 -20.71 -11.82 2.42
C MET A 290 -21.51 -11.33 3.62
N GLN A 291 -22.03 -10.11 3.53
CA GLN A 291 -22.82 -9.50 4.59
C GLN A 291 -24.28 -9.43 4.16
N GLU A 292 -25.16 -9.94 5.01
CA GLU A 292 -26.60 -9.77 4.86
C GLU A 292 -27.01 -8.43 5.45
N LEU A 293 -27.62 -7.58 4.63
CA LEU A 293 -28.01 -6.22 4.96
C LEU A 293 -29.55 -6.11 4.87
N VAL A 294 -30.18 -5.53 5.88
CA VAL A 294 -31.61 -5.27 5.90
C VAL A 294 -31.85 -3.83 5.49
N PHE A 295 -32.43 -3.61 4.31
CA PHE A 295 -32.64 -2.27 3.75
C PHE A 295 -33.98 -1.66 4.12
N ASP A 296 -34.99 -2.48 4.37
CA ASP A 296 -36.33 -1.99 4.70
C ASP A 296 -37.13 -3.08 5.44
N GLY A 297 -38.21 -2.68 6.07
CA GLY A 297 -39.11 -3.58 6.75
C GLY A 297 -40.45 -2.93 7.05
N TYR A 298 -41.47 -3.77 7.29
CA TYR A 298 -42.77 -3.36 7.77
C TYR A 298 -43.37 -4.48 8.60
N VAL A 299 -44.29 -4.14 9.49
CA VAL A 299 -45.06 -5.08 10.35
C VAL A 299 -46.40 -5.35 9.68
N LEU A 300 -46.83 -6.61 9.74
CA LEU A 300 -48.18 -6.97 9.28
C LEU A 300 -49.22 -6.40 10.22
N ASN A 301 -50.29 -5.87 9.64
CA ASN A 301 -51.44 -5.29 10.38
C ASN A 301 -51.09 -4.06 11.22
N ALA A 302 -50.00 -3.36 10.97
CA ALA A 302 -49.66 -2.16 11.69
C ALA A 302 -48.91 -1.16 10.76
N ASP A 303 -49.04 0.10 11.09
CA ASP A 303 -48.20 1.16 10.50
C ASP A 303 -46.91 1.25 11.28
N THR A 304 -45.80 1.43 10.56
CA THR A 304 -44.47 1.46 11.17
C THR A 304 -43.69 2.72 10.84
N SER A 305 -42.86 3.16 11.78
CA SER A 305 -41.82 4.16 11.58
C SER A 305 -40.47 3.48 11.60
N ASN A 306 -39.69 3.69 10.55
CA ASN A 306 -38.40 3.09 10.36
C ASN A 306 -37.29 4.12 10.54
N LYS A 307 -36.21 3.75 11.28
CA LYS A 307 -34.97 4.52 11.33
C LYS A 307 -33.89 3.75 10.60
N TYR A 308 -33.00 4.48 9.95
CA TYR A 308 -31.92 3.93 9.14
C TYR A 308 -30.59 4.46 9.64
N SER A 309 -29.58 3.61 9.58
CA SER A 309 -28.19 3.98 9.80
C SER A 309 -27.40 3.82 8.51
N THR A 310 -26.48 4.73 8.25
CA THR A 310 -25.60 4.64 7.09
C THR A 310 -24.42 3.74 7.40
N PHE A 311 -24.21 2.72 6.57
CA PHE A 311 -23.08 1.80 6.61
C PHE A 311 -22.22 2.01 5.39
N ASN A 312 -20.98 2.50 5.57
CA ASN A 312 -20.00 2.68 4.53
C ASN A 312 -19.05 1.49 4.49
N CYS A 313 -18.74 1.02 3.30
CA CYS A 313 -17.82 -0.09 3.09
C CYS A 313 -17.24 -0.03 1.68
N LEU A 314 -16.39 -0.98 1.35
CA LEU A 314 -15.92 -1.21 0.00
C LEU A 314 -16.62 -2.44 -0.58
N SER A 315 -16.97 -2.37 -1.84
CA SER A 315 -17.66 -3.43 -2.57
C SER A 315 -16.99 -3.68 -3.91
N GLY A 316 -17.21 -4.87 -4.47
CA GLY A 316 -16.65 -5.26 -5.76
C GLY A 316 -15.13 -5.22 -5.77
N CYS A 317 -14.52 -5.60 -4.65
CA CYS A 317 -13.08 -5.56 -4.49
C CYS A 317 -12.43 -6.74 -5.19
N GLU A 318 -11.27 -6.48 -5.79
CA GLU A 318 -10.48 -7.49 -6.49
C GLU A 318 -8.98 -7.25 -6.24
N MET A 319 -8.25 -8.34 -6.08
CA MET A 319 -6.80 -8.32 -6.15
C MET A 319 -6.39 -8.19 -7.62
N SER A 320 -5.65 -7.16 -7.95
CA SER A 320 -5.17 -6.91 -9.31
C SER A 320 -3.66 -6.79 -9.31
N CYS A 321 -2.98 -7.66 -10.05
CA CYS A 321 -1.57 -7.50 -10.41
C CYS A 321 -1.48 -7.25 -11.92
N ARG A 322 -0.83 -6.16 -12.30
CA ARG A 322 -0.67 -5.75 -13.71
C ARG A 322 0.78 -5.45 -14.01
N SER A 323 1.32 -6.15 -15.00
CA SER A 323 2.65 -5.85 -15.54
C SER A 323 2.55 -4.70 -16.53
N ASN A 324 3.44 -3.75 -16.38
CA ASN A 324 3.51 -2.54 -17.18
C ASN A 324 4.95 -2.29 -17.63
N SER A 325 5.10 -1.49 -18.67
CA SER A 325 6.40 -1.00 -19.10
C SER A 325 6.33 0.49 -19.47
N SER A 326 7.42 1.20 -19.23
CA SER A 326 7.51 2.63 -19.52
C SER A 326 8.91 2.98 -20.02
N LYS A 327 8.98 4.00 -20.87
CA LYS A 327 10.22 4.56 -21.38
C LYS A 327 10.35 6.00 -20.90
N LEU A 328 11.45 6.27 -20.21
CA LEU A 328 11.72 7.58 -19.62
C LEU A 328 13.00 8.16 -20.20
N ASN A 329 12.88 9.31 -20.84
CA ASN A 329 14.00 10.01 -21.46
C ASN A 329 14.57 11.07 -20.50
N PHE A 330 15.88 11.15 -20.46
CA PHE A 330 16.64 12.13 -19.66
C PHE A 330 17.62 12.85 -20.54
N GLU A 331 17.67 14.16 -20.40
CA GLU A 331 18.72 14.99 -20.96
C GLU A 331 19.73 15.29 -19.85
N LEU A 332 21.00 14.98 -20.11
CA LEU A 332 22.11 15.15 -19.20
C LEU A 332 22.89 16.42 -19.53
N GLN A 333 23.56 16.98 -18.54
CA GLN A 333 24.34 18.19 -18.73
C GLN A 333 25.59 17.94 -19.59
N ASN A 334 26.26 16.81 -19.37
CA ASN A 334 27.49 16.42 -20.05
C ASN A 334 27.26 15.28 -21.04
N GLU A 335 28.13 15.19 -22.05
CA GLU A 335 28.15 14.07 -23.01
C GLU A 335 28.52 12.78 -22.29
N ILE A 336 27.83 11.68 -22.63
CA ILE A 336 27.99 10.37 -21.98
C ILE A 336 29.07 9.58 -22.75
N VAL A 337 30.05 9.08 -22.03
CA VAL A 337 31.01 8.09 -22.56
C VAL A 337 30.62 6.68 -22.09
N LYS A 338 30.35 6.51 -20.80
CA LYS A 338 30.03 5.22 -20.21
C LYS A 338 29.08 5.40 -19.05
N VAL A 339 28.07 4.55 -18.95
CA VAL A 339 27.20 4.44 -17.76
C VAL A 339 27.90 3.48 -16.79
N GLU A 340 28.26 3.97 -15.62
CA GLU A 340 28.92 3.18 -14.59
C GLU A 340 27.91 2.47 -13.71
N PHE A 341 26.81 3.13 -13.35
CA PHE A 341 25.76 2.56 -12.52
C PHE A 341 24.40 3.16 -12.88
N LEU A 342 23.39 2.32 -12.97
CA LEU A 342 22.00 2.72 -13.09
C LEU A 342 21.19 1.92 -12.07
N CYS A 343 20.32 2.60 -11.34
CA CYS A 343 19.35 1.95 -10.50
C CYS A 343 18.00 2.68 -10.61
N VAL A 344 16.94 1.91 -10.53
CA VAL A 344 15.56 2.41 -10.59
C VAL A 344 14.81 1.86 -9.40
N THR A 345 14.25 2.73 -8.58
CA THR A 345 13.48 2.34 -7.39
C THR A 345 12.05 2.86 -7.45
N PRO A 346 11.05 2.12 -6.96
CA PRO A 346 9.72 2.68 -6.76
C PRO A 346 9.79 3.80 -5.75
N HIS A 347 9.28 4.99 -6.10
CA HIS A 347 9.30 6.14 -5.20
C HIS A 347 7.95 6.32 -4.50
N GLN A 348 6.90 6.63 -5.23
CA GLN A 348 5.57 6.84 -4.71
C GLN A 348 4.50 6.33 -5.68
N CYS A 349 3.38 5.87 -5.10
CA CYS A 349 2.17 5.55 -5.85
C CYS A 349 0.98 6.30 -5.24
N SER A 350 0.19 6.92 -6.09
CA SER A 350 -1.03 7.61 -5.66
C SER A 350 -2.11 7.57 -6.74
N ILE A 351 -3.37 7.56 -6.31
CA ILE A 351 -4.51 7.72 -7.22
C ILE A 351 -5.06 9.13 -7.06
N LYS A 352 -5.08 9.88 -8.15
CA LYS A 352 -5.66 11.23 -8.22
C LYS A 352 -6.49 11.37 -9.50
N ASN A 353 -7.73 11.85 -9.37
CA ASN A 353 -8.61 12.12 -10.51
C ASN A 353 -8.77 10.92 -11.47
N ASN A 354 -8.97 9.72 -10.95
CA ASN A 354 -9.07 8.47 -11.71
C ASN A 354 -7.79 8.13 -12.50
N LYS A 355 -6.65 8.63 -12.07
CA LYS A 355 -5.33 8.29 -12.60
C LYS A 355 -4.46 7.70 -11.50
N LEU A 356 -3.88 6.56 -11.79
CA LEU A 356 -2.77 5.99 -11.05
C LEU A 356 -1.50 6.73 -11.48
N ILE A 357 -0.84 7.37 -10.54
CA ILE A 357 0.44 8.04 -10.74
C ILE A 357 1.49 7.20 -10.02
N VAL A 358 2.41 6.64 -10.79
CA VAL A 358 3.55 5.87 -10.30
C VAL A 358 4.79 6.70 -10.51
N GLU A 359 5.52 6.98 -9.44
CA GLU A 359 6.78 7.71 -9.48
C GLU A 359 7.95 6.74 -9.28
N PHE A 360 8.97 6.90 -10.11
CA PHE A 360 10.23 6.17 -10.03
C PHE A 360 11.36 7.13 -9.75
N GLU A 361 12.20 6.79 -8.79
CA GLU A 361 13.49 7.43 -8.59
C GLU A 361 14.53 6.71 -9.45
N ILE A 362 15.27 7.49 -10.26
CA ILE A 362 16.28 6.99 -11.17
C ILE A 362 17.61 7.61 -10.81
N CYS A 363 18.51 6.77 -10.34
CA CYS A 363 19.87 7.12 -9.98
C CYS A 363 20.83 6.66 -11.07
N LEU A 364 21.53 7.60 -11.68
CA LEU A 364 22.48 7.36 -12.76
C LEU A 364 23.85 7.89 -12.38
N MET A 365 24.86 7.05 -12.44
CA MET A 365 26.28 7.43 -12.37
C MET A 365 26.93 7.13 -13.71
N TYR A 366 27.57 8.12 -14.32
CA TYR A 366 28.18 8.00 -15.65
C TYR A 366 29.48 8.77 -15.76
N THR A 367 30.37 8.31 -16.63
CA THR A 367 31.58 9.01 -17.00
C THR A 367 31.29 9.92 -18.18
N GLY A 368 31.56 11.21 -18.03
CA GLY A 368 31.43 12.22 -19.07
C GLY A 368 32.63 12.24 -20.02
N LYS A 369 32.53 13.02 -21.13
CA LYS A 369 33.61 13.17 -22.14
C LYS A 369 34.86 13.85 -21.56
N ASP A 370 34.71 14.62 -20.49
CA ASP A 370 35.82 15.20 -19.73
C ASP A 370 36.50 14.20 -18.77
N ASN A 371 36.12 12.91 -18.89
CA ASN A 371 36.58 11.83 -18.03
C ASN A 371 36.23 11.99 -16.55
N THR A 372 35.25 12.86 -16.23
CA THR A 372 34.77 13.04 -14.87
C THR A 372 33.55 12.16 -14.57
N LEU A 373 33.52 11.59 -13.38
CA LEU A 373 32.37 10.86 -12.87
C LEU A 373 31.27 11.85 -12.44
N GLN A 374 30.08 11.64 -12.99
CA GLN A 374 28.88 12.44 -12.75
C GLN A 374 27.80 11.58 -12.13
N TYR A 375 26.99 12.19 -11.28
CA TYR A 375 25.80 11.56 -10.68
C TYR A 375 24.55 12.42 -10.93
N VAL A 376 23.46 11.75 -11.30
CA VAL A 376 22.15 12.37 -11.49
C VAL A 376 21.11 11.52 -10.81
N ASN A 377 20.28 12.17 -10.03
CA ASN A 377 19.08 11.58 -9.43
C ASN A 377 17.85 12.34 -9.94
N GLN A 378 16.86 11.65 -10.46
CA GLN A 378 15.62 12.24 -10.94
C GLN A 378 14.42 11.36 -10.60
N ILE A 379 13.35 12.02 -10.13
CA ILE A 379 12.04 11.38 -9.96
C ILE A 379 11.23 11.62 -11.23
N LYS A 380 10.66 10.55 -11.77
CA LYS A 380 9.81 10.55 -12.97
C LYS A 380 8.50 9.87 -12.69
N ALA A 381 7.41 10.50 -13.10
CA ALA A 381 6.06 9.99 -12.96
C ALA A 381 5.54 9.36 -14.25
N VAL A 382 4.80 8.27 -14.10
CA VAL A 382 4.03 7.61 -15.15
C VAL A 382 2.56 7.61 -14.73
N GLU A 383 1.67 8.03 -15.64
CA GLU A 383 0.24 8.09 -15.38
C GLU A 383 -0.51 7.00 -16.13
N GLN A 384 -1.47 6.35 -15.47
CA GLN A 384 -2.39 5.38 -16.04
C GLN A 384 -3.82 5.66 -15.58
N ASN A 385 -4.81 5.43 -16.46
CA ASN A 385 -6.22 5.58 -16.08
C ASN A 385 -6.66 4.38 -15.23
N VAL A 386 -7.34 4.65 -14.12
CA VAL A 386 -7.93 3.65 -13.22
C VAL A 386 -9.36 4.03 -12.85
N THR A 387 -10.17 3.05 -12.51
CA THR A 387 -11.60 3.22 -12.21
C THR A 387 -11.96 2.90 -10.76
N SER A 388 -11.01 2.48 -9.96
CA SER A 388 -11.22 2.00 -8.59
C SER A 388 -10.32 2.72 -7.59
N VAL A 389 -10.69 2.66 -6.31
CA VAL A 389 -9.90 3.15 -5.19
C VAL A 389 -9.06 2.01 -4.64
N ASP A 390 -7.77 2.26 -4.38
CA ASP A 390 -6.87 1.28 -3.77
C ASP A 390 -6.97 1.31 -2.24
N LEU A 391 -7.13 0.13 -1.66
CA LEU A 391 -7.01 -0.10 -0.23
C LEU A 391 -5.55 -0.28 0.22
N ALA A 392 -4.82 -1.03 -0.56
CA ALA A 392 -3.40 -1.27 -0.37
C ALA A 392 -2.77 -1.55 -1.73
N ASN A 393 -1.56 -1.10 -1.94
CA ASN A 393 -0.84 -1.30 -3.19
C ASN A 393 0.66 -1.49 -2.96
N ASP A 394 1.29 -2.12 -3.95
CA ASP A 394 2.73 -2.28 -4.02
C ASP A 394 3.20 -2.18 -5.48
N ILE A 395 4.38 -1.61 -5.68
CA ILE A 395 5.02 -1.50 -6.99
C ILE A 395 6.38 -2.15 -6.91
N ARG A 396 6.68 -3.00 -7.88
CA ARG A 396 7.95 -3.74 -7.96
C ARG A 396 8.55 -3.55 -9.32
N ILE A 397 9.83 -3.23 -9.36
CA ILE A 397 10.60 -3.20 -10.59
C ILE A 397 10.97 -4.65 -10.94
N THR A 398 10.49 -5.13 -12.07
CA THR A 398 10.81 -6.48 -12.55
C THR A 398 12.07 -6.50 -13.40
N SER A 399 12.33 -5.43 -14.15
CA SER A 399 13.57 -5.23 -14.89
C SER A 399 13.71 -3.78 -15.32
N PHE A 400 14.94 -3.35 -15.55
CA PHE A 400 15.23 -2.09 -16.21
C PHE A 400 16.47 -2.23 -17.09
N ASP A 401 16.49 -1.45 -18.15
CA ASP A 401 17.65 -1.30 -19.03
C ASP A 401 17.75 0.14 -19.54
N TYR A 402 18.81 0.45 -20.26
CA TYR A 402 18.99 1.77 -20.84
C TYR A 402 19.53 1.71 -22.27
N THR A 403 19.23 2.75 -23.02
CA THR A 403 19.82 3.02 -24.33
C THR A 403 20.29 4.47 -24.38
N ILE A 404 21.49 4.68 -24.89
CA ILE A 404 22.01 6.03 -25.15
C ILE A 404 21.54 6.45 -26.55
N SER A 405 20.72 7.52 -26.59
CA SER A 405 20.08 8.00 -27.82
C SER A 405 20.62 9.36 -28.27
N GLY A 406 21.94 9.51 -28.31
CA GLY A 406 22.66 10.76 -28.62
C GLY A 406 23.70 11.07 -27.56
N ASP A 407 24.42 12.18 -27.74
CA ASP A 407 25.57 12.48 -26.88
C ASP A 407 25.21 12.77 -25.44
N LYS A 408 23.99 13.28 -25.19
CA LYS A 408 23.51 13.73 -23.86
C LYS A 408 22.18 13.13 -23.43
N THR A 409 21.61 12.21 -24.21
CA THR A 409 20.30 11.66 -23.92
C THR A 409 20.37 10.18 -23.60
N ILE A 410 19.82 9.79 -22.48
CA ILE A 410 19.61 8.40 -22.09
C ILE A 410 18.12 8.11 -22.02
N CYS A 411 17.72 6.97 -22.54
CA CYS A 411 16.39 6.42 -22.43
C CYS A 411 16.44 5.22 -21.48
N VAL A 412 15.74 5.28 -20.36
CA VAL A 412 15.59 4.18 -19.41
C VAL A 412 14.26 3.49 -19.67
N ASN A 413 14.32 2.19 -19.96
CA ASN A 413 13.17 1.32 -20.09
C ASN A 413 12.94 0.64 -18.76
N ILE A 414 11.73 0.70 -18.24
CA ILE A 414 11.37 0.15 -16.93
C ILE A 414 10.20 -0.81 -17.14
N SER A 415 10.35 -2.04 -16.68
CA SER A 415 9.26 -3.00 -16.52
C SER A 415 8.91 -3.12 -15.04
N TYR A 416 7.64 -3.03 -14.72
CA TYR A 416 7.20 -3.05 -13.32
C TYR A 416 5.83 -3.69 -13.17
N ASP A 417 5.62 -4.29 -12.02
CA ASP A 417 4.32 -4.81 -11.59
C ASP A 417 3.69 -3.83 -10.60
N TYR A 418 2.43 -3.53 -10.87
CA TYR A 418 1.54 -2.88 -9.91
C TYR A 418 0.58 -3.92 -9.37
N CYS A 419 0.66 -4.19 -8.08
CA CYS A 419 -0.24 -5.08 -7.38
C CYS A 419 -1.05 -4.26 -6.37
N GLY A 420 -2.36 -4.35 -6.42
CA GLY A 420 -3.24 -3.61 -5.54
C GLY A 420 -4.53 -4.35 -5.26
N TYR A 421 -5.09 -4.10 -4.09
CA TYR A 421 -6.44 -4.51 -3.75
C TYR A 421 -7.36 -3.32 -3.95
N CYS A 422 -8.16 -3.39 -5.00
CA CYS A 422 -8.96 -2.27 -5.50
C CYS A 422 -10.44 -2.53 -5.29
N GLY A 423 -11.21 -1.50 -4.93
CA GLY A 423 -12.65 -1.60 -4.73
C GLY A 423 -13.38 -0.29 -5.01
N ASN A 424 -14.71 -0.35 -4.96
CA ASN A 424 -15.57 0.82 -5.08
C ASN A 424 -16.15 1.17 -3.72
N GLU A 425 -16.15 2.44 -3.37
CA GLU A 425 -16.87 2.92 -2.19
C GLU A 425 -18.37 2.67 -2.35
N ALA A 426 -18.98 2.07 -1.33
CA ALA A 426 -20.40 1.81 -1.26
C ALA A 426 -20.96 2.30 0.07
N SER A 427 -22.14 2.91 0.00
CA SER A 427 -22.86 3.42 1.15
C SER A 427 -24.27 2.81 1.15
N TYR A 428 -24.60 2.11 2.22
CA TYR A 428 -25.88 1.44 2.38
C TYR A 428 -26.67 2.06 3.54
N ASN A 429 -27.94 2.38 3.28
CA ASN A 429 -28.88 2.71 4.35
C ASN A 429 -29.49 1.42 4.86
N ILE A 430 -29.15 1.02 6.07
CA ILE A 430 -29.60 -0.21 6.71
C ILE A 430 -30.63 0.10 7.79
N LEU A 431 -31.65 -0.77 7.91
CA LEU A 431 -32.73 -0.61 8.89
C LEU A 431 -32.20 -0.84 10.31
N SER A 432 -32.03 0.22 11.06
CA SER A 432 -31.53 0.18 12.46
C SER A 432 -32.63 0.01 13.49
N GLU A 433 -33.81 0.56 13.23
CA GLU A 433 -34.93 0.51 14.17
C GLU A 433 -36.27 0.54 13.42
N MET A 434 -37.26 -0.17 13.96
CA MET A 434 -38.62 -0.20 13.46
C MET A 434 -39.60 -0.15 14.65
N GLU A 435 -40.53 0.79 14.67
CA GLU A 435 -41.50 0.98 15.71
C GLU A 435 -42.92 0.96 15.15
N ILE A 436 -43.88 0.35 15.88
CA ILE A 436 -45.30 0.43 15.53
C ILE A 436 -45.79 1.84 15.90
N THR A 437 -46.30 2.57 14.93
CA THR A 437 -46.93 3.88 15.16
C THR A 437 -48.42 3.77 15.40
N GLN A 438 -49.09 2.82 14.72
CA GLN A 438 -50.51 2.62 14.85
C GLN A 438 -50.88 1.17 14.51
N GLU A 439 -51.60 0.52 15.39
CA GLU A 439 -52.24 -0.79 15.11
C GLU A 439 -53.49 -0.56 14.28
N ARG A 440 -53.64 -1.32 13.22
CA ARG A 440 -54.87 -1.30 12.40
C ARG A 440 -55.86 -2.31 12.96
N LYS A 441 -56.93 -1.85 13.59
CA LYS A 441 -57.89 -2.70 14.31
C LYS A 441 -58.90 -3.46 13.43
N SER A 442 -59.03 -3.08 12.15
CA SER A 442 -59.87 -3.81 11.19
C SER A 442 -59.35 -3.61 9.77
N TYR A 443 -59.17 -4.71 9.10
CA TYR A 443 -58.84 -4.71 7.69
C TYR A 443 -60.07 -5.20 6.89
N PRO A 444 -60.36 -4.60 5.71
CA PRO A 444 -61.24 -5.27 4.76
C PRO A 444 -60.62 -6.59 4.35
N ALA A 445 -61.42 -7.67 4.31
CA ALA A 445 -60.91 -8.99 3.88
C ALA A 445 -60.21 -8.96 2.53
N LEU A 446 -60.52 -7.96 1.71
CA LEU A 446 -59.92 -7.75 0.39
C LEU A 446 -59.94 -6.26 0.02
N THR A 447 -58.84 -5.73 -0.46
CA THR A 447 -58.77 -4.39 -1.01
C THR A 447 -58.40 -4.45 -2.50
N LEU A 448 -59.11 -3.65 -3.32
CA LEU A 448 -58.79 -3.45 -4.73
C LEU A 448 -57.88 -2.23 -4.87
N TYR A 449 -56.71 -2.41 -5.42
CA TYR A 449 -55.75 -1.35 -5.65
C TYR A 449 -55.40 -1.21 -7.12
N PHE A 450 -55.50 0.01 -7.64
CA PHE A 450 -55.09 0.28 -9.02
C PHE A 450 -53.62 0.60 -9.09
N ALA A 451 -52.84 -0.39 -9.38
CA ALA A 451 -51.38 -0.33 -9.41
C ALA A 451 -50.88 0.11 -10.78
N LYS A 452 -49.81 0.90 -10.78
CA LYS A 452 -49.17 1.43 -11.99
C LYS A 452 -48.06 0.49 -12.50
N GLN A 453 -47.77 0.63 -13.79
CA GLN A 453 -46.59 -0.04 -14.37
C GLN A 453 -45.32 0.38 -13.66
N ASN A 454 -44.40 -0.56 -13.42
CA ASN A 454 -43.13 -0.44 -12.69
C ASN A 454 -43.27 -0.16 -11.18
N GLU A 455 -44.49 -0.21 -10.63
CA GLU A 455 -44.70 -0.11 -9.17
C GLU A 455 -44.20 -1.40 -8.49
N ARG A 456 -43.42 -1.26 -7.42
CA ARG A 456 -42.85 -2.43 -6.71
C ARG A 456 -43.91 -3.09 -5.82
N VAL A 457 -44.03 -4.39 -5.90
CA VAL A 457 -44.97 -5.17 -5.08
C VAL A 457 -44.64 -5.00 -3.58
N TRP A 458 -43.35 -4.81 -3.25
CA TRP A 458 -42.89 -4.48 -1.91
C TRP A 458 -43.52 -3.19 -1.36
N ASP A 459 -43.49 -2.12 -2.14
CA ASP A 459 -44.00 -0.81 -1.71
C ASP A 459 -45.53 -0.86 -1.50
N ILE A 460 -46.23 -1.59 -2.36
CA ILE A 460 -47.66 -1.85 -2.22
C ILE A 460 -47.93 -2.65 -0.95
N ALA A 461 -47.22 -3.75 -0.75
CA ALA A 461 -47.38 -4.60 0.45
C ALA A 461 -47.12 -3.82 1.74
N LYS A 462 -46.09 -2.99 1.74
CA LYS A 462 -45.75 -2.10 2.88
C LYS A 462 -46.85 -1.05 3.14
N GLN A 463 -47.36 -0.40 2.05
CA GLN A 463 -48.42 0.59 2.18
C GLN A 463 -49.70 0.04 2.81
N PHE A 464 -50.04 -1.20 2.50
CA PHE A 464 -51.21 -1.86 3.03
C PHE A 464 -50.95 -2.77 4.22
N SER A 465 -49.68 -2.86 4.70
CA SER A 465 -49.23 -3.75 5.77
C SER A 465 -49.68 -5.20 5.58
N SER A 466 -49.70 -5.66 4.30
CA SER A 466 -50.19 -6.96 3.88
C SER A 466 -49.02 -7.88 3.53
N ASP A 467 -49.28 -9.20 3.39
CA ASP A 467 -48.27 -10.17 3.04
C ASP A 467 -47.93 -10.13 1.54
N ILE A 468 -46.69 -9.83 1.21
CA ILE A 468 -46.21 -9.72 -0.18
C ILE A 468 -46.39 -11.01 -0.97
N GLU A 469 -46.20 -12.18 -0.32
CA GLU A 469 -46.34 -13.48 -0.98
C GLU A 469 -47.83 -13.80 -1.29
N MET A 470 -48.73 -13.41 -0.40
CA MET A 470 -50.15 -13.51 -0.64
C MET A 470 -50.60 -12.58 -1.79
N ILE A 471 -50.11 -11.34 -1.83
CA ILE A 471 -50.41 -10.42 -2.95
C ILE A 471 -49.91 -11.01 -4.27
N LYS A 472 -48.66 -11.51 -4.31
CA LYS A 472 -48.08 -12.15 -5.53
C LYS A 472 -48.93 -13.34 -5.99
N LYS A 473 -49.33 -14.22 -5.08
CA LYS A 473 -50.10 -15.41 -5.35
C LYS A 473 -51.51 -15.11 -5.89
N GLU A 474 -52.25 -14.24 -5.21
CA GLU A 474 -53.62 -13.90 -5.57
C GLU A 474 -53.72 -13.15 -6.92
N ASN A 475 -52.64 -12.48 -7.33
CA ASN A 475 -52.63 -11.68 -8.56
C ASN A 475 -51.79 -12.32 -9.69
N ASN A 476 -51.25 -13.51 -9.50
CA ASN A 476 -50.34 -14.21 -10.44
C ASN A 476 -49.16 -13.31 -10.84
N ILE A 477 -48.51 -12.66 -9.86
CA ILE A 477 -47.36 -11.80 -10.07
C ILE A 477 -46.10 -12.62 -9.77
N THR A 478 -45.21 -12.77 -10.75
CA THR A 478 -43.93 -13.50 -10.59
C THR A 478 -42.73 -12.62 -10.35
N GLY A 479 -42.80 -11.36 -10.77
CA GLY A 479 -41.73 -10.36 -10.62
C GLY A 479 -41.85 -9.51 -9.33
N ASP A 480 -40.88 -8.64 -9.12
CA ASP A 480 -40.85 -7.69 -8.02
C ASP A 480 -41.53 -6.35 -8.36
N CYS A 481 -41.73 -6.10 -9.66
CA CYS A 481 -42.44 -4.93 -10.17
C CYS A 481 -43.55 -5.34 -11.11
N LEU A 482 -44.57 -4.49 -11.22
CA LEU A 482 -45.69 -4.71 -12.13
C LEU A 482 -45.29 -4.40 -13.57
N GLU A 483 -45.60 -5.30 -14.49
CA GLU A 483 -45.29 -5.13 -15.92
C GLU A 483 -46.24 -4.14 -16.62
N THR A 484 -47.45 -4.02 -16.14
CA THR A 484 -48.50 -3.17 -16.73
C THR A 484 -49.39 -2.55 -15.64
N ASN A 485 -50.12 -1.46 -16.00
CA ASN A 485 -51.15 -0.94 -15.13
C ASN A 485 -52.25 -1.99 -14.96
N LYS A 486 -52.57 -2.38 -13.77
CA LYS A 486 -53.68 -3.32 -13.49
C LYS A 486 -54.28 -3.11 -12.11
N VAL A 487 -55.51 -3.59 -11.94
CA VAL A 487 -56.11 -3.70 -10.62
C VAL A 487 -55.57 -4.99 -9.97
N ILE A 488 -55.06 -4.84 -8.75
CA ILE A 488 -54.57 -5.96 -7.96
C ILE A 488 -55.44 -6.13 -6.69
N LEU A 489 -55.53 -7.38 -6.26
CA LEU A 489 -56.19 -7.79 -5.05
C LEU A 489 -55.15 -7.76 -3.91
N ILE A 490 -55.46 -7.04 -2.85
CA ILE A 490 -54.63 -6.99 -1.64
C ILE A 490 -55.42 -7.71 -0.54
N PRO A 491 -54.96 -8.91 -0.10
CA PRO A 491 -55.58 -9.64 0.98
C PRO A 491 -55.41 -8.91 2.30
N GLY A 492 -56.46 -8.81 3.10
CA GLY A 492 -56.36 -8.46 4.51
C GLY A 492 -55.83 -9.65 5.32
N ILE A 493 -55.00 -9.41 6.30
CA ILE A 493 -54.44 -10.42 7.20
C ILE A 493 -55.15 -10.39 8.54
#